data_9d6936a761dfa99dd9f33320f10a1e4e
#
_entry.id   9d6936a761dfa99dd9f33320f10a1e4e
#
_cell.length_a   1.000
_cell.length_b   1.000
_cell.length_c   1.000
_cell.angle_alpha   90.00
_cell.angle_beta   90.00
_cell.angle_gamma   90.00
#
_symmetry.space_group_name_H-M   'P 1'
#
loop_
_entity.id
_entity.type
_entity.pdbx_description
1 polymer ?
#
loop_
_entity_poly.entity_id
_entity_poly.type
_entity_poly.pdbx_seq_one_letter_code
_entity_poly.pdbx_strand_id
1 'polypeptide(L)'
;CIVRDPNKCILCGDCVRTCEEIQGLGILDFAFRGSKMQVMPAFDRAMSQTDCVGCGQCRVVCPTGAISIKQDIAPVWTALADKDTCVIAQIAPAVRVAIGDKFGIPKGENTLGRLVAALRMIGFDEIYDTNFGADLTVMEESKELVERLESGENLPLFTSCCPAWVKFCENRYPQFRKNLSTCRSPQAMFGALLKEEARTEEKKAAQEGT
;
A
#
# COMPACT_ATOMS: atom_id res chain seq x y z
N CYS A 1 -3.25 -8.60 -2.14
CA CYS A 1 -2.27 -7.85 -2.94
C CYS A 1 -1.33 -8.76 -3.74
N ILE A 2 -0.94 -9.94 -3.21
CA ILE A 2 -0.01 -10.87 -3.88
C ILE A 2 -0.83 -11.99 -4.54
N VAL A 3 -0.54 -12.22 -5.82
CA VAL A 3 -1.17 -13.25 -6.65
C VAL A 3 -0.11 -14.28 -7.02
N ARG A 4 -0.49 -15.56 -6.99
CA ARG A 4 0.37 -16.69 -7.38
C ARG A 4 -0.18 -17.36 -8.62
N ASP A 5 0.70 -17.69 -9.55
CA ASP A 5 0.42 -18.52 -10.72
C ASP A 5 1.32 -19.77 -10.67
N PRO A 6 0.82 -20.90 -10.15
CA PRO A 6 1.60 -22.12 -10.05
C PRO A 6 2.16 -22.63 -11.39
N ASN A 7 1.49 -22.31 -12.50
CA ASN A 7 1.92 -22.77 -13.83
C ASN A 7 3.23 -22.12 -14.32
N LYS A 8 3.58 -20.96 -13.74
CA LYS A 8 4.83 -20.25 -14.02
C LYS A 8 5.95 -20.62 -13.03
N CYS A 9 5.63 -21.37 -11.98
CA CYS A 9 6.58 -21.67 -10.93
C CYS A 9 7.57 -22.77 -11.35
N ILE A 10 8.87 -22.47 -11.25
CA ILE A 10 9.96 -23.44 -11.53
C ILE A 10 10.51 -24.08 -10.26
N LEU A 11 9.89 -23.87 -9.11
CA LEU A 11 10.25 -24.46 -7.82
C LEU A 11 11.68 -24.11 -7.35
N CYS A 12 12.22 -22.93 -7.70
CA CYS A 12 13.56 -22.50 -7.31
C CYS A 12 13.70 -22.26 -5.79
N GLY A 13 12.62 -22.00 -5.07
CA GLY A 13 12.61 -21.79 -3.63
C GLY A 13 13.06 -20.39 -3.17
N ASP A 14 13.41 -19.47 -4.07
CA ASP A 14 13.90 -18.13 -3.69
C ASP A 14 12.87 -17.35 -2.87
N CYS A 15 11.59 -17.43 -3.24
CA CYS A 15 10.51 -16.79 -2.49
C CYS A 15 10.30 -17.41 -1.10
N VAL A 16 10.54 -18.73 -0.94
CA VAL A 16 10.45 -19.43 0.36
C VAL A 16 11.57 -18.92 1.27
N ARG A 17 12.83 -19.02 0.81
CA ARG A 17 14.00 -18.54 1.58
C ARG A 17 13.88 -17.05 1.93
N THR A 18 13.50 -16.22 0.98
CA THR A 18 13.31 -14.79 1.24
C THR A 18 12.23 -14.52 2.28
N CYS A 19 11.13 -15.27 2.25
CA CYS A 19 10.05 -15.11 3.22
C CYS A 19 10.45 -15.57 4.62
N GLU A 20 11.19 -16.66 4.71
CA GLU A 20 11.58 -17.28 5.98
C GLU A 20 12.86 -16.65 6.56
N GLU A 21 13.96 -16.66 5.79
CA GLU A 21 15.28 -16.30 6.31
C GLU A 21 15.50 -14.78 6.36
N ILE A 22 14.97 -14.04 5.38
CA ILE A 22 15.19 -12.57 5.28
C ILE A 22 14.07 -11.80 5.97
N GLN A 23 12.80 -12.17 5.70
CA GLN A 23 11.66 -11.47 6.27
C GLN A 23 11.20 -12.04 7.62
N GLY A 24 11.66 -13.22 8.00
CA GLY A 24 11.29 -13.88 9.26
C GLY A 24 9.80 -14.24 9.36
N LEU A 25 9.10 -14.40 8.23
CA LEU A 25 7.65 -14.62 8.20
C LEU A 25 7.28 -16.10 7.99
N GLY A 26 7.97 -16.82 7.11
CA GLY A 26 7.71 -18.25 6.84
C GLY A 26 6.32 -18.54 6.28
N ILE A 27 5.79 -17.67 5.42
CA ILE A 27 4.42 -17.82 4.89
C ILE A 27 4.35 -18.80 3.72
N LEU A 28 5.42 -18.83 2.91
CA LEU A 28 5.51 -19.68 1.72
C LEU A 28 6.43 -20.84 2.04
N ASP A 29 6.02 -22.03 1.64
CA ASP A 29 6.82 -23.25 1.75
C ASP A 29 6.49 -24.21 0.61
N PHE A 30 7.31 -25.27 0.46
CA PHE A 30 7.02 -26.36 -0.45
C PHE A 30 5.94 -27.27 0.14
N ALA A 31 4.92 -27.53 -0.64
CA ALA A 31 3.86 -28.47 -0.31
C ALA A 31 3.83 -29.61 -1.32
N PHE A 32 3.37 -30.79 -0.85
CA PHE A 32 3.35 -32.04 -1.60
C PHE A 32 4.74 -32.55 -1.96
N ARG A 33 4.82 -33.54 -2.83
CA ARG A 33 6.11 -34.14 -3.28
C ARG A 33 6.00 -34.67 -4.70
N GLY A 34 7.16 -34.86 -5.32
CA GLY A 34 7.28 -35.33 -6.71
C GLY A 34 6.62 -34.34 -7.69
N SER A 35 5.92 -34.84 -8.67
CA SER A 35 5.28 -34.04 -9.73
C SER A 35 4.15 -33.12 -9.23
N LYS A 36 3.70 -33.30 -7.99
CA LYS A 36 2.65 -32.47 -7.40
C LYS A 36 3.22 -31.35 -6.51
N MET A 37 4.54 -31.24 -6.39
CA MET A 37 5.18 -30.22 -5.56
C MET A 37 4.77 -28.82 -6.01
N GLN A 38 4.42 -27.96 -5.07
CA GLN A 38 4.06 -26.58 -5.30
C GLN A 38 4.59 -25.69 -4.16
N VAL A 39 4.82 -24.42 -4.46
CA VAL A 39 5.10 -23.41 -3.43
C VAL A 39 3.79 -22.73 -3.08
N MET A 40 3.40 -22.79 -1.82
CA MET A 40 2.13 -22.24 -1.34
C MET A 40 2.17 -21.89 0.14
N PRO A 41 1.23 -21.07 0.65
CA PRO A 41 0.97 -20.96 2.08
C PRO A 41 0.37 -22.27 2.64
N ALA A 42 0.44 -22.42 3.95
CA ALA A 42 -0.19 -23.55 4.63
C ALA A 42 -1.66 -23.72 4.21
N PHE A 43 -2.02 -24.97 3.86
CA PHE A 43 -3.37 -25.38 3.43
C PHE A 43 -3.88 -24.62 2.18
N ASP A 44 -2.98 -24.13 1.34
CA ASP A 44 -3.30 -23.32 0.13
C ASP A 44 -4.25 -22.13 0.39
N ARG A 45 -4.17 -21.55 1.58
CA ARG A 45 -4.96 -20.37 1.93
C ARG A 45 -4.56 -19.18 1.06
N ALA A 46 -5.50 -18.27 0.82
CA ALA A 46 -5.15 -17.00 0.21
C ALA A 46 -4.14 -16.23 1.08
N MET A 47 -3.18 -15.52 0.46
CA MET A 47 -2.17 -14.75 1.20
C MET A 47 -2.78 -13.77 2.22
N SER A 48 -3.97 -13.24 1.94
CA SER A 48 -4.72 -12.35 2.84
C SER A 48 -5.27 -13.05 4.10
N GLN A 49 -5.37 -14.37 4.09
CA GLN A 49 -5.85 -15.20 5.20
C GLN A 49 -4.71 -15.79 6.03
N THR A 50 -3.50 -15.34 5.80
CA THR A 50 -2.30 -15.76 6.51
C THR A 50 -1.66 -14.58 7.24
N ASP A 51 -0.61 -14.84 8.00
CA ASP A 51 0.18 -13.79 8.66
C ASP A 51 1.06 -13.00 7.69
N CYS A 52 0.85 -13.16 6.38
CA CYS A 52 1.53 -12.39 5.36
C CYS A 52 1.28 -10.89 5.55
N VAL A 53 2.35 -10.14 5.69
CA VAL A 53 2.29 -8.67 5.86
C VAL A 53 2.20 -7.90 4.54
N GLY A 54 2.24 -8.61 3.40
CA GLY A 54 2.14 -7.98 2.08
C GLY A 54 3.39 -7.22 1.63
N CYS A 55 4.58 -7.51 2.20
CA CYS A 55 5.82 -6.80 1.89
C CYS A 55 6.30 -6.91 0.42
N GLY A 56 5.85 -7.93 -0.32
CA GLY A 56 6.15 -8.10 -1.74
C GLY A 56 7.55 -8.65 -2.07
N GLN A 57 8.39 -8.93 -1.08
CA GLN A 57 9.78 -9.39 -1.33
C GLN A 57 9.83 -10.72 -2.10
N CYS A 58 8.89 -11.62 -1.86
CA CYS A 58 8.76 -12.87 -2.63
C CYS A 58 8.53 -12.62 -4.13
N ARG A 59 7.87 -11.52 -4.50
CA ARG A 59 7.69 -11.11 -5.91
C ARG A 59 8.99 -10.61 -6.53
N VAL A 60 9.77 -9.85 -5.75
CA VAL A 60 11.03 -9.26 -6.25
C VAL A 60 12.04 -10.33 -6.66
N VAL A 61 12.10 -11.44 -5.92
CA VAL A 61 13.05 -12.54 -6.18
C VAL A 61 12.51 -13.61 -7.12
N CYS A 62 11.23 -13.52 -7.55
CA CYS A 62 10.65 -14.53 -8.45
C CYS A 62 11.13 -14.33 -9.88
N PRO A 63 11.95 -15.24 -10.45
CA PRO A 63 12.55 -15.05 -11.77
C PRO A 63 11.54 -15.21 -12.92
N THR A 64 10.44 -15.93 -12.70
CA THR A 64 9.46 -16.27 -13.73
C THR A 64 8.17 -15.45 -13.65
N GLY A 65 8.04 -14.56 -12.64
CA GLY A 65 6.81 -13.84 -12.40
C GLY A 65 5.63 -14.73 -11.96
N ALA A 66 5.92 -15.94 -11.42
CA ALA A 66 4.92 -16.80 -10.79
C ALA A 66 4.27 -16.13 -9.57
N ILE A 67 4.96 -15.16 -8.97
CA ILE A 67 4.42 -14.30 -7.93
C ILE A 67 4.35 -12.88 -8.50
N SER A 68 3.16 -12.30 -8.47
CA SER A 68 2.88 -10.96 -8.98
C SER A 68 2.04 -10.16 -7.97
N ILE A 69 1.90 -8.86 -8.23
CA ILE A 69 0.99 -7.99 -7.50
C ILE A 69 -0.32 -7.93 -8.25
N LYS A 70 -1.44 -7.97 -7.53
CA LYS A 70 -2.77 -7.75 -8.09
C LYS A 70 -2.77 -6.41 -8.85
N GLN A 71 -3.18 -6.47 -10.10
CA GLN A 71 -3.29 -5.28 -10.95
C GLN A 71 -4.69 -4.66 -10.79
N ASP A 72 -4.71 -3.37 -10.50
CA ASP A 72 -5.95 -2.60 -10.40
C ASP A 72 -6.13 -1.62 -11.59
N ILE A 73 -5.40 -1.84 -12.69
CA ILE A 73 -5.47 -1.00 -13.90
C ILE A 73 -6.86 -1.07 -14.54
N ALA A 74 -7.40 -2.29 -14.70
CA ALA A 74 -8.72 -2.45 -15.34
C ALA A 74 -9.86 -1.77 -14.56
N PRO A 75 -9.98 -1.90 -13.22
CA PRO A 75 -10.94 -1.12 -12.45
C PRO A 75 -10.79 0.39 -12.61
N VAL A 76 -9.55 0.91 -12.68
CA VAL A 76 -9.32 2.35 -12.89
C VAL A 76 -9.83 2.79 -14.26
N TRP A 77 -9.52 2.04 -15.34
CA TRP A 77 -10.05 2.35 -16.67
C TRP A 77 -11.59 2.29 -16.73
N THR A 78 -12.19 1.36 -16.00
CA THR A 78 -13.66 1.27 -15.90
C THR A 78 -14.22 2.52 -15.22
N ALA A 79 -13.62 2.98 -14.13
CA ALA A 79 -14.04 4.19 -13.44
C ALA A 79 -13.86 5.44 -14.31
N LEU A 80 -12.72 5.58 -15.02
CA LEU A 80 -12.46 6.69 -15.93
C LEU A 80 -13.42 6.75 -17.14
N ALA A 81 -13.98 5.60 -17.52
CA ALA A 81 -14.98 5.53 -18.61
C ALA A 81 -16.41 5.85 -18.16
N ASP A 82 -16.66 5.82 -16.86
CA ASP A 82 -17.95 6.14 -16.26
C ASP A 82 -18.07 7.65 -16.01
N LYS A 83 -19.02 8.27 -16.69
CA LYS A 83 -19.23 9.74 -16.60
C LYS A 83 -19.84 10.22 -15.29
N ASP A 84 -20.42 9.29 -14.54
CA ASP A 84 -21.08 9.60 -13.26
C ASP A 84 -20.13 9.37 -12.07
N THR A 85 -18.89 8.97 -12.35
CA THR A 85 -17.86 8.69 -11.32
C THR A 85 -16.75 9.75 -11.37
N CYS A 86 -16.56 10.50 -10.29
CA CYS A 86 -15.40 11.37 -10.10
C CYS A 86 -14.18 10.53 -9.69
N VAL A 87 -13.11 10.56 -10.49
CA VAL A 87 -11.90 9.76 -10.27
C VAL A 87 -10.74 10.64 -9.80
N ILE A 88 -10.36 10.44 -8.54
CA ILE A 88 -9.32 11.22 -7.88
C ILE A 88 -8.03 10.41 -7.76
N ALA A 89 -6.89 11.02 -8.08
CA ALA A 89 -5.57 10.42 -7.92
C ALA A 89 -4.78 11.09 -6.80
N GLN A 90 -4.09 10.29 -5.98
CA GLN A 90 -3.07 10.73 -5.04
C GLN A 90 -1.69 10.25 -5.52
N ILE A 91 -0.74 11.17 -5.66
CA ILE A 91 0.63 10.88 -6.10
C ILE A 91 1.52 10.67 -4.88
N ALA A 92 2.08 9.45 -4.74
CA ALA A 92 3.04 9.16 -3.68
C ALA A 92 4.39 9.86 -3.94
N PRO A 93 5.09 10.33 -2.88
CA PRO A 93 6.38 11.02 -3.02
C PRO A 93 7.44 10.23 -3.79
N ALA A 94 7.53 8.92 -3.59
CA ALA A 94 8.48 8.07 -4.29
C ALA A 94 8.19 7.95 -5.80
N VAL A 95 6.92 7.96 -6.21
CA VAL A 95 6.53 7.80 -7.61
C VAL A 95 7.02 8.97 -8.45
N ARG A 96 6.91 10.21 -7.97
CA ARG A 96 7.32 11.41 -8.73
C ARG A 96 8.82 11.51 -9.02
N VAL A 97 9.66 10.78 -8.27
CA VAL A 97 11.11 10.74 -8.52
C VAL A 97 11.56 9.46 -9.22
N ALA A 98 10.78 8.37 -9.13
CA ALA A 98 11.13 7.07 -9.70
C ALA A 98 10.54 6.83 -11.10
N ILE A 99 9.38 7.43 -11.42
CA ILE A 99 8.72 7.17 -12.70
C ILE A 99 9.54 7.65 -13.88
N GLY A 100 10.34 8.71 -13.71
CA GLY A 100 11.23 9.27 -14.72
C GLY A 100 12.25 8.28 -15.28
N ASP A 101 12.68 7.31 -14.49
CA ASP A 101 13.64 6.26 -14.88
C ASP A 101 13.15 5.46 -16.10
N LYS A 102 11.83 5.30 -16.25
CA LYS A 102 11.22 4.58 -17.37
C LYS A 102 11.16 5.39 -18.66
N PHE A 103 11.38 6.69 -18.58
CA PHE A 103 11.28 7.63 -19.70
C PHE A 103 12.61 8.32 -20.01
N GLY A 104 13.72 7.79 -19.52
CA GLY A 104 15.05 8.33 -19.77
C GLY A 104 15.32 9.70 -19.10
N ILE A 105 14.54 10.05 -18.11
CA ILE A 105 14.75 11.26 -17.30
C ILE A 105 15.85 10.97 -16.26
N PRO A 106 16.74 11.93 -15.96
CA PRO A 106 17.78 11.72 -14.95
C PRO A 106 17.22 11.21 -13.63
N LYS A 107 17.91 10.24 -13.01
CA LYS A 107 17.48 9.63 -11.74
C LYS A 107 17.33 10.68 -10.65
N GLY A 108 16.21 10.60 -9.94
CA GLY A 108 15.90 11.51 -8.83
C GLY A 108 15.34 12.87 -9.27
N GLU A 109 15.20 13.13 -10.57
CA GLU A 109 14.52 14.35 -11.04
C GLU A 109 13.04 14.31 -10.64
N ASN A 110 12.55 15.41 -10.11
CA ASN A 110 11.14 15.55 -9.73
C ASN A 110 10.26 15.72 -10.97
N THR A 111 9.49 14.71 -11.29
CA THR A 111 8.60 14.69 -12.46
C THR A 111 7.14 15.04 -12.13
N LEU A 112 6.85 15.62 -10.95
CA LEU A 112 5.49 15.86 -10.47
C LEU A 112 4.63 16.60 -11.50
N GLY A 113 5.11 17.69 -12.08
CA GLY A 113 4.34 18.48 -13.05
C GLY A 113 4.00 17.69 -14.32
N ARG A 114 4.97 16.89 -14.83
CA ARG A 114 4.75 16.01 -16.00
C ARG A 114 3.75 14.89 -15.67
N LEU A 115 3.83 14.32 -14.46
CA LEU A 115 2.92 13.27 -14.01
C LEU A 115 1.49 13.79 -13.85
N VAL A 116 1.31 14.98 -13.27
CA VAL A 116 0.01 15.65 -13.17
C VAL A 116 -0.59 15.88 -14.55
N ALA A 117 0.20 16.43 -15.48
CA ALA A 117 -0.26 16.63 -16.86
C ALA A 117 -0.69 15.33 -17.53
N ALA A 118 0.11 14.27 -17.38
CA ALA A 118 -0.21 12.95 -17.95
C ALA A 118 -1.50 12.36 -17.33
N LEU A 119 -1.70 12.45 -16.03
CA LEU A 119 -2.92 11.95 -15.37
C LEU A 119 -4.16 12.72 -15.80
N ARG A 120 -4.07 14.05 -15.99
CA ARG A 120 -5.16 14.85 -16.57
C ARG A 120 -5.48 14.44 -17.99
N MET A 121 -4.47 14.18 -18.82
CA MET A 121 -4.67 13.69 -20.20
C MET A 121 -5.29 12.30 -20.26
N ILE A 122 -5.07 11.46 -19.26
CA ILE A 122 -5.68 10.13 -19.12
C ILE A 122 -7.16 10.26 -18.75
N GLY A 123 -7.57 11.35 -18.09
CA GLY A 123 -8.97 11.62 -17.74
C GLY A 123 -9.26 11.61 -16.23
N PHE A 124 -8.25 11.69 -15.37
CA PHE A 124 -8.50 11.90 -13.94
C PHE A 124 -9.05 13.29 -13.69
N ASP A 125 -10.11 13.38 -12.89
CA ASP A 125 -10.80 14.64 -12.58
C ASP A 125 -9.96 15.51 -11.66
N GLU A 126 -9.43 14.91 -10.59
CA GLU A 126 -8.62 15.60 -9.60
C GLU A 126 -7.32 14.85 -9.28
N ILE A 127 -6.27 15.61 -9.04
CA ILE A 127 -4.95 15.05 -8.78
C ILE A 127 -4.30 15.78 -7.62
N TYR A 128 -3.94 15.04 -6.58
CA TYR A 128 -3.38 15.55 -5.34
C TYR A 128 -1.99 14.98 -5.05
N ASP A 129 -1.17 15.77 -4.37
CA ASP A 129 0.09 15.30 -3.80
C ASP A 129 -0.15 14.75 -2.39
N THR A 130 0.21 13.49 -2.17
CA THR A 130 0.10 12.82 -0.85
C THR A 130 0.95 13.50 0.24
N ASN A 131 1.87 14.40 -0.10
CA ASN A 131 2.60 15.19 0.88
C ASN A 131 1.68 16.00 1.80
N PHE A 132 0.54 16.48 1.31
CA PHE A 132 -0.45 17.13 2.17
C PHE A 132 -0.91 16.18 3.31
N GLY A 133 -1.18 14.92 2.97
CA GLY A 133 -1.51 13.90 3.97
C GLY A 133 -0.34 13.59 4.91
N ALA A 134 0.90 13.70 4.42
CA ALA A 134 2.08 13.53 5.26
C ALA A 134 2.24 14.67 6.28
N ASP A 135 2.01 15.91 5.87
CA ASP A 135 2.03 17.07 6.77
C ASP A 135 0.96 16.93 7.86
N LEU A 136 -0.24 16.52 7.50
CA LEU A 136 -1.31 16.22 8.45
C LEU A 136 -0.92 15.12 9.43
N THR A 137 -0.29 14.04 8.94
CA THR A 137 0.19 12.96 9.81
C THR A 137 1.25 13.44 10.79
N VAL A 138 2.20 14.29 10.33
CA VAL A 138 3.21 14.88 11.22
C VAL A 138 2.57 15.70 12.32
N MET A 139 1.55 16.49 12.02
CA MET A 139 0.84 17.29 13.02
C MET A 139 0.16 16.41 14.08
N GLU A 140 -0.58 15.39 13.65
CA GLU A 140 -1.32 14.51 14.57
C GLU A 140 -0.39 13.60 15.37
N GLU A 141 0.64 13.01 14.75
CA GLU A 141 1.61 12.16 15.47
C GLU A 141 2.48 12.98 16.43
N SER A 142 2.81 14.22 16.10
CA SER A 142 3.55 15.12 17.01
C SER A 142 2.72 15.43 18.26
N LYS A 143 1.43 15.69 18.10
CA LYS A 143 0.51 15.90 19.21
C LYS A 143 0.42 14.64 20.10
N GLU A 144 0.21 13.49 19.48
CA GLU A 144 0.17 12.20 20.18
C GLU A 144 1.49 11.94 20.94
N LEU A 145 2.64 12.26 20.35
CA LEU A 145 3.94 12.10 21.01
C LEU A 145 4.06 12.99 22.26
N VAL A 146 3.64 14.26 22.17
CA VAL A 146 3.66 15.18 23.33
C VAL A 146 2.77 14.65 24.45
N GLU A 147 1.54 14.23 24.16
CA GLU A 147 0.61 13.65 25.12
C GLU A 147 1.20 12.41 25.82
N ARG A 148 1.88 11.53 25.06
CA ARG A 148 2.57 10.34 25.61
C ARG A 148 3.80 10.69 26.44
N LEU A 149 4.54 11.73 26.07
CA LEU A 149 5.68 12.21 26.87
C LEU A 149 5.22 12.82 28.21
N GLU A 150 4.12 13.55 28.20
CA GLU A 150 3.54 14.15 29.41
C GLU A 150 2.96 13.08 30.37
N SER A 151 2.29 12.06 29.82
CA SER A 151 1.73 10.95 30.61
C SER A 151 2.78 9.92 31.03
N GLY A 152 3.89 9.81 30.32
CA GLY A 152 4.90 8.77 30.50
C GLY A 152 4.45 7.37 30.04
N GLU A 153 3.31 7.26 29.34
CA GLU A 153 2.72 5.98 28.94
C GLU A 153 2.96 5.65 27.46
N ASN A 154 2.97 4.36 27.14
CA ASN A 154 3.04 3.82 25.78
C ASN A 154 4.26 4.30 24.95
N LEU A 155 5.37 4.54 25.63
CA LEU A 155 6.66 4.89 25.01
C LEU A 155 7.55 3.63 24.90
N PRO A 156 8.42 3.56 23.86
CA PRO A 156 8.54 4.50 22.73
C PRO A 156 7.31 4.51 21.82
N LEU A 157 7.03 5.63 21.16
CA LEU A 157 6.04 5.72 20.11
C LEU A 157 6.62 5.14 18.80
N PHE A 158 5.90 4.20 18.19
CA PHE A 158 6.21 3.68 16.84
C PHE A 158 5.20 4.23 15.84
N THR A 159 5.68 4.84 14.77
CA THR A 159 4.81 5.33 13.69
C THR A 159 4.09 4.17 12.99
N SER A 160 2.88 4.40 12.50
CA SER A 160 1.99 3.38 11.92
C SER A 160 1.66 3.61 10.43
N CYS A 161 2.43 4.44 9.73
CA CYS A 161 2.20 4.76 8.32
C CYS A 161 2.38 3.56 7.37
N CYS A 162 3.13 2.53 7.75
CA CYS A 162 3.36 1.33 6.97
C CYS A 162 2.45 0.17 7.44
N PRO A 163 1.43 -0.24 6.65
CA PRO A 163 0.52 -1.32 7.06
C PRO A 163 1.22 -2.68 7.19
N ALA A 164 2.31 -2.90 6.46
CA ALA A 164 3.11 -4.12 6.60
C ALA A 164 3.82 -4.17 7.97
N TRP A 165 4.38 -3.04 8.43
CA TRP A 165 4.98 -2.92 9.75
C TRP A 165 3.94 -3.12 10.86
N VAL A 166 2.78 -2.47 10.76
CA VAL A 166 1.69 -2.60 11.74
C VAL A 166 1.29 -4.07 11.88
N LYS A 167 1.01 -4.75 10.76
CA LYS A 167 0.64 -6.18 10.78
C LYS A 167 1.77 -7.06 11.29
N PHE A 168 3.03 -6.76 10.97
CA PHE A 168 4.19 -7.46 11.50
C PHE A 168 4.29 -7.31 13.03
N CYS A 169 4.11 -6.09 13.53
CA CYS A 169 4.12 -5.80 14.95
C CYS A 169 2.98 -6.53 15.68
N GLU A 170 1.77 -6.49 15.16
CA GLU A 170 0.62 -7.19 15.73
C GLU A 170 0.82 -8.71 15.82
N ASN A 171 1.41 -9.32 14.77
CA ASN A 171 1.61 -10.76 14.69
C ASN A 171 2.81 -11.26 15.52
N ARG A 172 3.92 -10.51 15.53
CA ARG A 172 5.19 -10.95 16.13
C ARG A 172 5.51 -10.29 17.45
N TYR A 173 5.01 -9.08 17.67
CA TYR A 173 5.31 -8.27 18.86
C TYR A 173 4.04 -7.66 19.45
N PRO A 174 3.03 -8.48 19.83
CA PRO A 174 1.74 -7.98 20.31
C PRO A 174 1.86 -7.11 21.56
N GLN A 175 2.93 -7.25 22.32
CA GLN A 175 3.23 -6.40 23.49
C GLN A 175 3.44 -4.93 23.12
N PHE A 176 3.86 -4.64 21.87
CA PHE A 176 4.08 -3.27 21.38
C PHE A 176 2.86 -2.65 20.69
N ARG A 177 1.71 -3.34 20.66
CA ARG A 177 0.49 -2.78 20.05
C ARG A 177 0.12 -1.40 20.61
N LYS A 178 0.28 -1.21 21.90
CA LYS A 178 0.00 0.07 22.58
C LYS A 178 0.99 1.17 22.20
N ASN A 179 2.15 0.80 21.75
CA ASN A 179 3.21 1.72 21.32
C ASN A 179 3.04 2.21 19.87
N LEU A 180 2.20 1.54 19.07
CA LEU A 180 1.88 2.02 17.72
C LEU A 180 1.11 3.34 17.79
N SER A 181 1.40 4.26 16.87
CA SER A 181 0.61 5.48 16.69
C SER A 181 -0.83 5.13 16.31
N THR A 182 -1.77 5.93 16.78
CA THR A 182 -3.19 5.84 16.42
C THR A 182 -3.47 6.41 15.04
N CYS A 183 -2.52 7.15 14.44
CA CYS A 183 -2.63 7.69 13.10
C CYS A 183 -2.63 6.60 12.03
N ARG A 184 -3.37 6.83 10.98
CA ARG A 184 -3.31 6.02 9.76
C ARG A 184 -2.18 6.49 8.85
N SER A 185 -1.94 5.76 7.75
CA SER A 185 -0.99 6.22 6.74
C SER A 185 -1.42 7.58 6.14
N PRO A 186 -0.47 8.42 5.71
CA PRO A 186 -0.77 9.69 5.04
C PRO A 186 -1.80 9.57 3.93
N GLN A 187 -1.66 8.56 3.07
CA GLN A 187 -2.62 8.26 2.01
C GLN A 187 -4.03 7.97 2.54
N ALA A 188 -4.14 7.19 3.63
CA ALA A 188 -5.44 6.82 4.19
C ALA A 188 -6.11 8.00 4.90
N MET A 189 -5.33 8.84 5.59
CA MET A 189 -5.84 10.06 6.24
C MET A 189 -6.34 11.06 5.21
N PHE A 190 -5.53 11.35 4.19
CA PHE A 190 -5.90 12.26 3.12
C PHE A 190 -7.09 11.74 2.30
N GLY A 191 -7.10 10.46 1.96
CA GLY A 191 -8.24 9.86 1.26
C GLY A 191 -9.55 9.88 2.05
N ALA A 192 -9.49 9.86 3.39
CA ALA A 192 -10.67 10.03 4.23
C ALA A 192 -11.21 11.46 4.16
N LEU A 193 -10.32 12.46 4.19
CA LEU A 193 -10.70 13.87 4.04
C LEU A 193 -11.34 14.17 2.69
N LEU A 194 -10.73 13.72 1.59
CA LEU A 194 -11.27 13.91 0.24
C LEU A 194 -12.65 13.28 0.09
N LYS A 195 -12.87 12.11 0.67
CA LYS A 195 -14.20 11.47 0.65
C LYS A 195 -15.25 12.22 1.46
N GLU A 196 -14.85 12.82 2.58
CA GLU A 196 -15.79 13.62 3.39
C GLU A 196 -16.12 14.96 2.73
N GLU A 197 -15.13 15.58 2.07
CA GLU A 197 -15.33 16.79 1.28
C GLU A 197 -16.32 16.54 0.15
N ALA A 198 -16.08 15.51 -0.67
CA ALA A 198 -17.00 15.12 -1.75
C ALA A 198 -18.43 14.88 -1.25
N ARG A 199 -18.60 14.14 -0.14
CA ARG A 199 -19.93 13.92 0.46
C ARG A 199 -20.60 15.21 0.93
N THR A 200 -19.81 16.18 1.39
CA THR A 200 -20.33 17.47 1.86
C THR A 200 -20.80 18.32 0.70
N GLU A 201 -20.06 18.29 -0.42
CA GLU A 201 -20.43 18.98 -1.65
C GLU A 201 -21.69 18.38 -2.28
N GLU A 202 -21.81 17.05 -2.34
CA GLU A 202 -23.03 16.37 -2.79
C GLU A 202 -24.26 16.78 -1.97
N LYS A 203 -24.12 16.86 -0.63
CA LYS A 203 -25.22 17.28 0.26
C LYS A 203 -25.60 18.74 0.03
N LYS A 204 -24.65 19.63 -0.19
CA LYS A 204 -24.92 21.04 -0.49
C LYS A 204 -25.65 21.19 -1.84
N ALA A 205 -25.17 20.51 -2.88
CA ALA A 205 -25.82 20.52 -4.19
C ALA A 205 -27.25 19.98 -4.15
N ALA A 206 -27.50 18.93 -3.36
CA ALA A 206 -28.84 18.39 -3.17
C ALA A 206 -29.78 19.35 -2.41
N GLN A 207 -29.27 20.19 -1.53
CA GLN A 207 -30.05 21.20 -0.78
C GLN A 207 -30.33 22.46 -1.61
N GLU A 208 -29.42 22.86 -2.51
CA GLU A 208 -29.57 24.03 -3.39
C GLU A 208 -30.42 23.73 -4.62
N GLY A 209 -30.61 22.47 -4.98
CA GLY A 209 -31.45 22.00 -6.10
C GLY A 209 -32.92 21.73 -5.75
N THR A 210 -33.37 22.06 -4.51
CA THR A 210 -34.73 21.90 -4.01
C THR A 210 -35.35 23.27 -3.77
#